data_d1651cc959e83aa9ee54241551d145d4
#
_entry.id   d1651cc959e83aa9ee54241551d145d4
#
_cell.length_a   1.000
_cell.length_b   1.000
_cell.length_c   1.000
_cell.angle_alpha   90.00
_cell.angle_beta   90.00
_cell.angle_gamma   90.00
#
_symmetry.space_group_name_H-M   'P 1'
#
loop_
_entity.id
_entity.type
_entity.pdbx_description
1 polymer ?
#
loop_
_entity_poly.entity_id
_entity_poly.type
_entity_poly.pdbx_seq_one_letter_code
_entity_poly.pdbx_strand_id
1 'polypeptide(L)'
;SECYLFENLAKLGFTQQLMLGHNGIFGDFLKELRSLGGIQSPLMDQSGLPVILQGFDGSPVYDDQATLNRWLQSLDKLNTPRTATFYNTLPLNDGNHYPGQSKTADYKARAQKFFDELDNFFTELEKSGRKVLVIVVPEHGAALKGDKMQVSGLRDIPSPSITNVPAAVKFFGIKARHPDAPIIINQPSSYLAISELVVRALDGKMFDEN
;
A
#
# COMPACT_ATOMS: atom_id res chain seq x y z
N SER A 1 -17.58 6.42 16.01
CA SER A 1 -16.22 6.57 15.47
C SER A 1 -16.27 7.32 14.14
N GLU A 2 -16.14 8.64 14.20
CA GLU A 2 -16.21 9.48 12.99
C GLU A 2 -14.83 9.69 12.32
N CYS A 3 -13.79 8.96 12.78
CA CYS A 3 -12.41 9.24 12.41
C CYS A 3 -11.80 8.27 11.36
N TYR A 4 -12.48 7.18 11.01
CA TYR A 4 -11.89 6.18 10.12
C TYR A 4 -12.17 6.49 8.65
N LEU A 5 -11.10 6.66 7.88
CA LEU A 5 -11.17 7.02 6.47
C LEU A 5 -12.07 6.06 5.67
N PHE A 6 -11.86 4.75 5.80
CA PHE A 6 -12.60 3.76 5.03
C PHE A 6 -14.08 3.67 5.42
N GLU A 7 -14.41 3.87 6.69
CA GLU A 7 -15.81 3.97 7.14
C GLU A 7 -16.50 5.20 6.52
N ASN A 8 -15.81 6.34 6.51
CA ASN A 8 -16.33 7.56 5.90
C ASN A 8 -16.51 7.43 4.39
N LEU A 9 -15.56 6.79 3.71
CA LEU A 9 -15.69 6.49 2.28
C LEU A 9 -16.88 5.57 1.99
N ALA A 10 -17.13 4.56 2.82
CA ALA A 10 -18.31 3.70 2.70
C ALA A 10 -19.60 4.49 2.84
N LYS A 11 -19.69 5.41 3.81
CA LYS A 11 -20.85 6.32 3.98
C LYS A 11 -21.08 7.22 2.77
N LEU A 12 -20.02 7.54 2.03
CA LEU A 12 -20.07 8.32 0.78
C LEU A 12 -20.35 7.45 -0.46
N GLY A 13 -20.70 6.18 -0.29
CA GLY A 13 -21.07 5.26 -1.36
C GLY A 13 -19.90 4.58 -2.07
N PHE A 14 -18.71 4.58 -1.49
CA PHE A 14 -17.59 3.79 -1.99
C PHE A 14 -17.72 2.33 -1.55
N THR A 15 -17.57 1.41 -2.48
CA THR A 15 -17.40 0.00 -2.16
C THR A 15 -16.00 -0.24 -1.64
N GLN A 16 -15.90 -0.71 -0.40
CA GLN A 16 -14.61 -1.06 0.20
C GLN A 16 -14.05 -2.33 -0.43
N GLN A 17 -12.74 -2.37 -0.63
CA GLN A 17 -11.99 -3.56 -1.01
C GLN A 17 -10.78 -3.72 -0.09
N LEU A 18 -10.49 -4.97 0.27
CA LEU A 18 -9.34 -5.33 1.10
C LEU A 18 -8.45 -6.31 0.36
N MET A 19 -7.20 -5.94 0.18
CA MET A 19 -6.14 -6.75 -0.40
C MET A 19 -4.95 -6.81 0.56
N LEU A 20 -4.31 -7.96 0.63
CA LEU A 20 -3.06 -8.13 1.36
C LEU A 20 -2.07 -8.91 0.51
N GLY A 21 -0.80 -8.53 0.55
CA GLY A 21 0.33 -9.31 0.02
C GLY A 21 0.79 -10.41 0.99
N HIS A 22 -0.03 -10.74 2.01
CA HIS A 22 0.23 -11.76 3.03
C HIS A 22 -1.11 -12.30 3.56
N ASN A 23 -1.07 -13.31 4.45
CA ASN A 23 -2.29 -13.93 4.95
C ASN A 23 -3.05 -13.12 6.03
N GLY A 24 -2.46 -12.05 6.56
CA GLY A 24 -3.07 -11.19 7.57
C GLY A 24 -3.23 -11.79 8.97
N ILE A 25 -2.58 -12.94 9.24
CA ILE A 25 -2.73 -13.66 10.52
C ILE A 25 -1.83 -13.07 11.60
N PHE A 26 -0.60 -12.67 11.24
CA PHE A 26 0.37 -12.14 12.19
C PHE A 26 -0.18 -10.92 12.94
N GLY A 27 -0.05 -10.91 14.26
CA GLY A 27 -0.48 -9.81 15.11
C GLY A 27 -1.99 -9.50 15.05
N ASP A 28 -2.83 -10.47 14.70
CA ASP A 28 -4.28 -10.25 14.52
C ASP A 28 -4.61 -9.14 13.48
N PHE A 29 -3.73 -8.90 12.50
CA PHE A 29 -3.78 -7.76 11.58
C PHE A 29 -5.16 -7.58 10.91
N LEU A 30 -5.77 -8.64 10.41
CA LEU A 30 -7.12 -8.58 9.84
C LEU A 30 -8.18 -8.14 10.84
N LYS A 31 -8.07 -8.58 12.09
CA LYS A 31 -8.99 -8.18 13.15
C LYS A 31 -8.85 -6.71 13.49
N GLU A 32 -7.61 -6.22 13.54
CA GLU A 32 -7.31 -4.81 13.76
C GLU A 32 -7.82 -3.92 12.62
N LEU A 33 -7.62 -4.30 11.38
CA LEU A 33 -8.17 -3.57 10.23
C LEU A 33 -9.70 -3.43 10.30
N ARG A 34 -10.39 -4.44 10.80
CA ARG A 34 -11.85 -4.41 10.96
C ARG A 34 -12.28 -3.53 12.13
N SER A 35 -11.64 -3.71 13.30
CA SER A 35 -12.05 -3.03 14.55
C SER A 35 -11.54 -1.59 14.63
N LEU A 36 -10.33 -1.33 14.12
CA LEU A 36 -9.66 -0.03 14.20
C LEU A 36 -9.56 0.69 12.85
N GLY A 37 -9.58 -0.03 11.74
CA GLY A 37 -9.49 0.55 10.40
C GLY A 37 -10.83 0.84 9.72
N GLY A 38 -11.94 0.31 10.27
CA GLY A 38 -13.27 0.47 9.67
C GLY A 38 -13.45 -0.25 8.33
N ILE A 39 -12.59 -1.24 8.01
CA ILE A 39 -12.65 -1.99 6.76
C ILE A 39 -13.43 -3.28 6.98
N GLN A 40 -14.64 -3.36 6.46
CA GLN A 40 -15.55 -4.50 6.66
C GLN A 40 -15.61 -5.45 5.46
N SER A 41 -15.04 -5.07 4.31
CA SER A 41 -15.02 -5.92 3.12
C SER A 41 -14.28 -7.24 3.37
N PRO A 42 -14.68 -8.34 2.72
CA PRO A 42 -13.91 -9.57 2.77
C PRO A 42 -12.51 -9.35 2.18
N LEU A 43 -11.54 -10.14 2.68
CA LEU A 43 -10.22 -10.19 2.05
C LEU A 43 -10.37 -10.76 0.63
N MET A 44 -9.73 -10.12 -0.35
CA MET A 44 -9.66 -10.63 -1.71
C MET A 44 -9.06 -12.04 -1.73
N ASP A 45 -9.63 -12.93 -2.53
CA ASP A 45 -9.15 -14.31 -2.66
C ASP A 45 -7.67 -14.35 -3.05
N GLN A 46 -6.88 -15.05 -2.24
CA GLN A 46 -5.44 -15.23 -2.40
C GLN A 46 -5.06 -16.59 -2.99
N SER A 47 -6.05 -17.44 -3.28
CA SER A 47 -5.80 -18.78 -3.81
C SER A 47 -5.02 -18.72 -5.13
N GLY A 48 -3.96 -19.52 -5.22
CA GLY A 48 -3.10 -19.59 -6.40
C GLY A 48 -2.19 -18.37 -6.63
N LEU A 49 -2.13 -17.39 -5.70
CA LEU A 49 -1.10 -16.35 -5.76
C LEU A 49 0.29 -16.96 -5.51
N PRO A 50 1.30 -16.58 -6.30
CA PRO A 50 2.68 -17.04 -6.07
C PRO A 50 3.20 -16.55 -4.71
N VAL A 51 3.81 -17.44 -3.94
CA VAL A 51 4.55 -17.12 -2.72
C VAL A 51 5.99 -16.84 -3.12
N ILE A 52 6.43 -15.59 -2.97
CA ILE A 52 7.78 -15.16 -3.37
C ILE A 52 8.76 -15.09 -2.20
N LEU A 53 8.24 -14.84 -1.00
CA LEU A 53 9.01 -14.77 0.25
C LEU A 53 8.21 -15.45 1.36
N GLN A 54 8.91 -15.73 2.46
CA GLN A 54 8.31 -16.14 3.72
C GLN A 54 8.77 -15.20 4.81
N GLY A 55 7.87 -14.80 5.70
CA GLY A 55 8.18 -14.06 6.91
C GLY A 55 8.99 -14.90 7.90
N PHE A 56 9.48 -14.26 8.95
CA PHE A 56 10.25 -14.93 10.01
C PHE A 56 9.43 -16.02 10.75
N ASP A 57 8.10 -15.91 10.72
CA ASP A 57 7.14 -16.86 11.29
C ASP A 57 6.72 -17.96 10.27
N GLY A 58 7.30 -17.95 9.08
CA GLY A 58 6.95 -18.85 7.98
C GLY A 58 5.70 -18.45 7.20
N SER A 59 5.06 -17.33 7.53
CA SER A 59 3.88 -16.85 6.81
C SER A 59 4.23 -16.48 5.36
N PRO A 60 3.31 -16.70 4.40
CA PRO A 60 3.56 -16.41 3.01
C PRO A 60 3.55 -14.90 2.74
N VAL A 61 4.48 -14.45 1.90
CA VAL A 61 4.45 -13.14 1.24
C VAL A 61 4.24 -13.37 -0.24
N TYR A 62 3.12 -12.88 -0.75
CA TYR A 62 2.68 -13.09 -2.12
C TYR A 62 3.33 -12.09 -3.08
N ASP A 63 3.37 -12.47 -4.35
CA ASP A 63 3.85 -11.62 -5.43
C ASP A 63 2.94 -10.40 -5.61
N ASP A 64 3.51 -9.20 -5.51
CA ASP A 64 2.78 -7.94 -5.59
C ASP A 64 2.19 -7.72 -6.98
N GLN A 65 2.94 -8.06 -8.03
CA GLN A 65 2.47 -7.95 -9.42
C GLN A 65 1.22 -8.81 -9.65
N ALA A 66 1.27 -10.07 -9.21
CA ALA A 66 0.13 -10.99 -9.36
C ALA A 66 -1.09 -10.53 -8.54
N THR A 67 -0.85 -10.03 -7.33
CA THR A 67 -1.90 -9.52 -6.44
C THR A 67 -2.59 -8.29 -7.03
N LEU A 68 -1.81 -7.32 -7.47
CA LEU A 68 -2.31 -6.07 -8.07
C LEU A 68 -3.01 -6.31 -9.42
N ASN A 69 -2.48 -7.22 -10.24
CA ASN A 69 -3.13 -7.60 -11.50
C ASN A 69 -4.49 -8.27 -11.27
N ARG A 70 -4.59 -9.16 -10.27
CA ARG A 70 -5.85 -9.79 -9.88
C ARG A 70 -6.87 -8.74 -9.43
N TRP A 71 -6.45 -7.77 -8.64
CA TRP A 71 -7.30 -6.67 -8.25
C TRP A 71 -7.80 -5.87 -9.46
N LEU A 72 -6.90 -5.46 -10.35
CA LEU A 72 -7.25 -4.67 -11.55
C LEU A 72 -8.28 -5.40 -12.41
N GLN A 73 -8.10 -6.71 -12.62
CA GLN A 73 -9.07 -7.56 -13.33
C GLN A 73 -10.41 -7.69 -12.60
N SER A 74 -10.40 -7.62 -11.26
CA SER A 74 -11.63 -7.69 -10.47
C SER A 74 -12.51 -6.47 -10.63
N LEU A 75 -11.92 -5.31 -10.92
CA LEU A 75 -12.65 -4.05 -11.09
C LEU A 75 -13.67 -4.10 -12.24
N ASP A 76 -13.36 -4.85 -13.31
CA ASP A 76 -14.27 -5.00 -14.46
C ASP A 76 -15.54 -5.79 -14.13
N LYS A 77 -15.48 -6.58 -13.05
CA LYS A 77 -16.61 -7.40 -12.57
C LYS A 77 -17.44 -6.69 -11.50
N LEU A 78 -16.93 -5.58 -10.97
CA LEU A 78 -17.64 -4.83 -9.93
C LEU A 78 -18.70 -3.93 -10.57
N ASN A 79 -19.94 -4.12 -10.19
CA ASN A 79 -21.04 -3.23 -10.59
C ASN A 79 -21.14 -2.03 -9.64
N THR A 80 -20.04 -1.27 -9.53
CA THR A 80 -19.98 -0.08 -8.68
C THR A 80 -19.12 1.00 -9.34
N PRO A 81 -19.59 2.26 -9.35
CA PRO A 81 -18.83 3.35 -9.96
C PRO A 81 -17.65 3.82 -9.08
N ARG A 82 -17.64 3.47 -7.79
CA ARG A 82 -16.67 3.99 -6.83
C ARG A 82 -16.15 2.88 -5.93
N THR A 83 -14.83 2.76 -5.86
CA THR A 83 -14.15 1.80 -4.97
C THR A 83 -13.13 2.51 -4.10
N ALA A 84 -12.98 2.04 -2.87
CA ALA A 84 -11.90 2.40 -1.95
C ALA A 84 -11.16 1.13 -1.55
N THR A 85 -9.93 1.00 -2.00
CA THR A 85 -9.12 -0.21 -1.83
C THR A 85 -7.99 0.04 -0.84
N PHE A 86 -7.90 -0.82 0.17
CA PHE A 86 -6.74 -0.89 1.05
C PHE A 86 -5.86 -2.06 0.60
N TYR A 87 -4.58 -1.79 0.43
CA TYR A 87 -3.55 -2.80 0.14
C TYR A 87 -2.41 -2.66 1.13
N ASN A 88 -2.10 -3.74 1.84
CA ASN A 88 -0.90 -3.86 2.66
C ASN A 88 -0.05 -5.01 2.16
N THR A 89 1.25 -4.79 2.04
CA THR A 89 2.21 -5.77 1.55
C THR A 89 3.51 -5.71 2.34
N LEU A 90 4.22 -6.82 2.39
CA LEU A 90 5.37 -7.04 3.27
C LEU A 90 6.66 -7.43 2.54
N PRO A 91 6.91 -7.15 1.24
CA PRO A 91 8.13 -7.60 0.58
C PRO A 91 9.40 -7.02 1.21
N LEU A 92 9.29 -5.86 1.85
CA LEU A 92 10.42 -5.15 2.47
C LEU A 92 10.53 -5.38 3.97
N ASN A 93 9.66 -6.21 4.56
CA ASN A 93 9.72 -6.49 5.99
C ASN A 93 11.02 -7.23 6.38
N ASP A 94 11.51 -6.93 7.58
CA ASP A 94 12.71 -7.57 8.11
C ASP A 94 12.48 -9.07 8.35
N GLY A 95 13.55 -9.86 8.22
CA GLY A 95 13.47 -11.31 8.41
C GLY A 95 12.88 -12.10 7.24
N ASN A 96 12.35 -11.44 6.22
CA ASN A 96 11.87 -12.15 5.03
C ASN A 96 12.99 -12.92 4.35
N HIS A 97 12.70 -14.16 3.96
CA HIS A 97 13.62 -15.05 3.27
C HIS A 97 12.93 -15.73 2.08
N TYR A 98 13.73 -16.23 1.15
CA TYR A 98 13.17 -17.01 0.04
C TYR A 98 12.67 -18.38 0.53
N PRO A 99 11.60 -18.92 -0.07
CA PRO A 99 11.09 -20.24 0.32
C PRO A 99 12.20 -21.30 0.30
N GLY A 100 12.28 -22.07 1.40
CA GLY A 100 13.31 -23.10 1.58
C GLY A 100 14.70 -22.60 1.99
N GLN A 101 14.88 -21.30 2.20
CA GLN A 101 16.12 -20.69 2.68
C GLN A 101 15.94 -20.16 4.11
N SER A 102 17.00 -20.25 4.91
CA SER A 102 17.02 -19.68 6.28
C SER A 102 17.65 -18.28 6.35
N LYS A 103 18.39 -17.90 5.31
CA LYS A 103 19.06 -16.60 5.25
C LYS A 103 18.07 -15.52 4.81
N THR A 104 18.04 -14.40 5.52
CA THR A 104 17.29 -13.21 5.13
C THR A 104 17.63 -12.80 3.70
N ALA A 105 16.62 -12.56 2.88
CA ALA A 105 16.77 -12.12 1.51
C ALA A 105 17.31 -10.68 1.47
N ASP A 106 18.14 -10.38 0.46
CA ASP A 106 18.75 -9.06 0.32
C ASP A 106 17.70 -7.96 0.18
N TYR A 107 17.79 -6.94 1.02
CA TYR A 107 16.83 -5.84 1.07
C TYR A 107 16.80 -5.04 -0.23
N LYS A 108 17.99 -4.73 -0.79
CA LYS A 108 18.08 -3.92 -2.02
C LYS A 108 17.46 -4.64 -3.21
N ALA A 109 17.70 -5.95 -3.33
CA ALA A 109 17.11 -6.77 -4.39
C ALA A 109 15.58 -6.83 -4.25
N ARG A 110 15.05 -6.98 -3.01
CA ARG A 110 13.62 -6.96 -2.74
C ARG A 110 12.98 -5.60 -3.06
N ALA A 111 13.65 -4.52 -2.69
CA ALA A 111 13.18 -3.17 -2.98
C ALA A 111 13.15 -2.90 -4.49
N GLN A 112 14.19 -3.29 -5.23
CA GLN A 112 14.22 -3.14 -6.69
C GLN A 112 13.06 -3.91 -7.32
N LYS A 113 12.88 -5.19 -6.96
CA LYS A 113 11.76 -5.99 -7.46
C LYS A 113 10.41 -5.32 -7.19
N PHE A 114 10.19 -4.86 -5.96
CA PHE A 114 8.93 -4.22 -5.57
C PHE A 114 8.65 -2.95 -6.38
N PHE A 115 9.64 -2.11 -6.60
CA PHE A 115 9.46 -0.90 -7.41
C PHE A 115 9.26 -1.21 -8.90
N ASP A 116 9.93 -2.23 -9.43
CA ASP A 116 9.70 -2.69 -10.81
C ASP A 116 8.26 -3.22 -10.98
N GLU A 117 7.74 -3.93 -10.00
CA GLU A 117 6.36 -4.42 -9.99
C GLU A 117 5.33 -3.29 -9.88
N LEU A 118 5.60 -2.27 -9.05
CA LEU A 118 4.76 -1.08 -8.99
C LEU A 118 4.76 -0.31 -10.31
N ASP A 119 5.91 -0.16 -10.96
CA ASP A 119 6.02 0.54 -12.25
C ASP A 119 5.22 -0.19 -13.35
N ASN A 120 5.34 -1.51 -13.40
CA ASN A 120 4.53 -2.35 -14.28
C ASN A 120 3.03 -2.19 -14.00
N PHE A 121 2.63 -2.24 -12.74
CA PHE A 121 1.25 -2.05 -12.34
C PHE A 121 0.73 -0.65 -12.71
N PHE A 122 1.50 0.40 -12.49
CA PHE A 122 1.12 1.77 -12.85
C PHE A 122 0.97 1.93 -14.37
N THR A 123 1.81 1.25 -15.14
CA THR A 123 1.66 1.20 -16.60
C THR A 123 0.34 0.57 -17.03
N GLU A 124 -0.05 -0.54 -16.41
CA GLU A 124 -1.35 -1.19 -16.69
C GLU A 124 -2.54 -0.34 -16.21
N LEU A 125 -2.39 0.33 -15.07
CA LEU A 125 -3.41 1.21 -14.55
C LEU A 125 -3.62 2.43 -15.47
N GLU A 126 -2.56 3.03 -16.00
CA GLU A 126 -2.62 4.11 -16.98
C GLU A 126 -3.37 3.67 -18.25
N LYS A 127 -3.02 2.49 -18.79
CA LYS A 127 -3.70 1.91 -19.98
C LYS A 127 -5.18 1.64 -19.75
N SER A 128 -5.59 1.40 -18.50
CA SER A 128 -6.98 1.14 -18.17
C SER A 128 -7.89 2.36 -18.36
N GLY A 129 -7.33 3.57 -18.44
CA GLY A 129 -8.08 4.84 -18.54
C GLY A 129 -8.94 5.17 -17.31
N ARG A 130 -8.80 4.42 -16.22
CA ARG A 130 -9.57 4.64 -14.99
C ARG A 130 -9.08 5.88 -14.24
N LYS A 131 -10.01 6.64 -13.68
CA LYS A 131 -9.68 7.74 -12.75
C LYS A 131 -9.38 7.16 -11.37
N VAL A 132 -8.11 7.13 -10.98
CA VAL A 132 -7.67 6.52 -9.72
C VAL A 132 -6.68 7.43 -9.01
N LEU A 133 -6.89 7.63 -7.72
CA LEU A 133 -5.91 8.20 -6.81
C LEU A 133 -5.17 7.04 -6.14
N VAL A 134 -3.87 6.94 -6.38
CA VAL A 134 -2.98 5.99 -5.70
C VAL A 134 -2.15 6.72 -4.66
N ILE A 135 -2.12 6.19 -3.46
CA ILE A 135 -1.31 6.66 -2.35
C ILE A 135 -0.43 5.51 -1.89
N VAL A 136 0.88 5.72 -1.90
CA VAL A 136 1.87 4.76 -1.41
C VAL A 136 2.55 5.37 -0.19
N VAL A 137 2.46 4.70 0.93
CA VAL A 137 3.08 5.15 2.18
C VAL A 137 3.60 3.96 2.98
N PRO A 138 4.90 3.93 3.33
CA PRO A 138 5.43 2.94 4.24
C PRO A 138 4.91 3.17 5.66
N GLU A 139 4.69 2.10 6.42
CA GLU A 139 4.31 2.19 7.83
C GLU A 139 5.45 2.76 8.69
N HIS A 140 6.69 2.38 8.37
CA HIS A 140 7.90 2.79 9.07
C HIS A 140 9.13 2.59 8.18
N GLY A 141 10.26 3.15 8.59
CA GLY A 141 11.55 2.92 7.96
C GLY A 141 12.13 1.55 8.30
N ALA A 142 13.08 1.08 7.50
CA ALA A 142 13.62 -0.28 7.60
C ALA A 142 14.71 -0.46 8.66
N ALA A 143 15.27 0.59 9.25
CA ALA A 143 16.32 0.55 10.29
C ALA A 143 17.51 -0.38 9.97
N LEU A 144 17.89 -0.50 8.70
CA LEU A 144 18.86 -1.48 8.19
C LEU A 144 20.24 -1.43 8.87
N LYS A 145 20.67 -0.26 9.29
CA LYS A 145 21.99 -0.05 9.92
C LYS A 145 21.92 0.06 11.44
N GLY A 146 20.71 0.08 12.00
CA GLY A 146 20.53 0.49 13.39
C GLY A 146 20.91 1.96 13.61
N ASP A 147 21.07 2.32 14.87
CA ASP A 147 21.55 3.64 15.30
C ASP A 147 22.35 3.51 16.62
N LYS A 148 22.64 4.63 17.27
CA LYS A 148 23.39 4.62 18.54
C LYS A 148 22.64 3.94 19.70
N MET A 149 21.33 3.80 19.59
CA MET A 149 20.44 3.33 20.63
C MET A 149 19.91 1.91 20.35
N GLN A 150 19.88 1.49 19.08
CA GLN A 150 19.25 0.24 18.65
C GLN A 150 20.13 -0.50 17.64
N VAL A 151 20.14 -1.82 17.74
CA VAL A 151 20.76 -2.67 16.73
C VAL A 151 19.96 -2.68 15.44
N SER A 152 20.60 -3.11 14.37
CA SER A 152 19.94 -3.25 13.06
C SER A 152 18.65 -4.08 13.15
N GLY A 153 17.59 -3.60 12.55
CA GLY A 153 16.27 -4.23 12.52
C GLY A 153 15.38 -3.93 13.73
N LEU A 154 15.90 -3.42 14.86
CA LEU A 154 15.06 -2.99 15.97
C LEU A 154 14.40 -1.64 15.70
N ARG A 155 13.16 -1.50 16.13
CA ARG A 155 12.30 -0.33 15.87
C ARG A 155 11.53 0.14 17.10
N ASP A 156 11.95 -0.27 18.28
CA ASP A 156 11.25 0.03 19.55
C ASP A 156 11.37 1.50 19.95
N ILE A 157 12.47 2.15 19.54
CA ILE A 157 12.70 3.57 19.81
C ILE A 157 12.45 4.36 18.51
N PRO A 158 11.47 5.29 18.49
CA PRO A 158 11.19 6.07 17.30
C PRO A 158 12.33 7.04 16.99
N SER A 159 13.18 6.67 16.04
CA SER A 159 14.22 7.53 15.48
C SER A 159 13.82 8.10 14.13
N PRO A 160 14.43 9.18 13.64
CA PRO A 160 14.12 9.74 12.32
C PRO A 160 14.23 8.73 11.18
N SER A 161 15.14 7.75 11.26
CA SER A 161 15.29 6.70 10.27
C SER A 161 14.11 5.72 10.22
N ILE A 162 13.32 5.68 11.28
CA ILE A 162 12.12 4.83 11.40
C ILE A 162 10.85 5.64 11.11
N THR A 163 10.79 6.88 11.60
CA THR A 163 9.58 7.70 11.56
C THR A 163 9.47 8.59 10.32
N ASN A 164 10.59 8.96 9.69
CA ASN A 164 10.57 9.72 8.43
C ASN A 164 10.52 8.77 7.24
N VAL A 165 9.34 8.58 6.70
CA VAL A 165 9.12 7.74 5.52
C VAL A 165 8.68 8.57 4.32
N PRO A 166 9.11 8.23 3.09
CA PRO A 166 8.61 8.89 1.90
C PRO A 166 7.16 8.46 1.63
N ALA A 167 6.30 9.40 1.31
CA ALA A 167 4.97 9.09 0.80
C ALA A 167 4.84 9.60 -0.64
N ALA A 168 4.14 8.87 -1.47
CA ALA A 168 3.88 9.25 -2.85
C ALA A 168 2.39 9.25 -3.15
N VAL A 169 1.97 10.20 -3.97
CA VAL A 169 0.59 10.34 -4.44
C VAL A 169 0.62 10.50 -5.95
N LYS A 170 -0.19 9.70 -6.64
CA LYS A 170 -0.34 9.80 -8.09
C LYS A 170 -1.81 9.70 -8.49
N PHE A 171 -2.22 10.60 -9.37
CA PHE A 171 -3.52 10.57 -10.03
C PHE A 171 -3.39 9.92 -11.40
N PHE A 172 -4.26 8.96 -11.69
CA PHE A 172 -4.38 8.31 -12.99
C PHE A 172 -5.67 8.75 -13.70
N GLY A 173 -5.67 8.66 -15.04
CA GLY A 173 -6.82 9.01 -15.84
C GLY A 173 -7.09 10.50 -15.94
N ILE A 174 -6.11 11.35 -15.65
CA ILE A 174 -6.13 12.79 -15.84
C ILE A 174 -4.87 13.24 -16.58
N LYS A 175 -4.95 14.38 -17.28
CA LYS A 175 -3.75 15.03 -17.83
C LYS A 175 -3.01 15.76 -16.73
N ALA A 176 -1.76 15.37 -16.49
CA ALA A 176 -0.91 16.11 -15.59
C ALA A 176 -0.47 17.42 -16.23
N ARG A 177 -0.45 18.52 -15.45
CA ARG A 177 0.09 19.81 -15.90
C ARG A 177 1.60 19.75 -16.17
N HIS A 178 2.30 18.89 -15.42
CA HIS A 178 3.75 18.65 -15.52
C HIS A 178 4.03 17.15 -15.52
N PRO A 179 3.80 16.44 -16.64
CA PRO A 179 3.91 14.99 -16.68
C PRO A 179 5.33 14.46 -16.43
N ASP A 180 6.36 15.29 -16.69
CA ASP A 180 7.74 14.84 -16.75
C ASP A 180 8.54 15.07 -15.45
N ALA A 181 7.95 15.68 -14.43
CA ALA A 181 8.65 15.93 -13.17
C ALA A 181 7.73 15.79 -11.95
N PRO A 182 8.11 14.97 -10.96
CA PRO A 182 7.36 14.90 -9.71
C PRO A 182 7.50 16.21 -8.91
N ILE A 183 6.41 16.62 -8.27
CA ILE A 183 6.47 17.69 -7.29
C ILE A 183 7.00 17.09 -5.98
N ILE A 184 8.12 17.61 -5.50
CA ILE A 184 8.75 17.16 -4.26
C ILE A 184 8.39 18.13 -3.13
N ILE A 185 7.76 17.60 -2.08
CA ILE A 185 7.41 18.35 -0.86
C ILE A 185 8.30 17.83 0.26
N ASN A 186 9.19 18.70 0.75
CA ASN A 186 10.16 18.35 1.80
C ASN A 186 9.64 18.62 3.22
N GLN A 187 8.49 19.27 3.36
CA GLN A 187 7.89 19.54 4.66
C GLN A 187 7.35 18.23 5.25
N PRO A 188 7.62 17.96 6.53
CA PRO A 188 7.01 16.83 7.22
C PRO A 188 5.48 16.90 7.18
N SER A 189 4.85 15.76 7.01
CA SER A 189 3.41 15.62 6.98
C SER A 189 2.95 14.48 7.88
N SER A 190 1.67 14.17 7.89
CA SER A 190 1.10 13.10 8.70
C SER A 190 0.03 12.31 7.93
N TYR A 191 -0.35 11.15 8.46
CA TYR A 191 -1.48 10.37 7.92
C TYR A 191 -2.80 11.17 7.90
N LEU A 192 -2.98 12.14 8.81
CA LEU A 192 -4.15 13.02 8.80
C LEU A 192 -4.19 13.88 7.54
N ALA A 193 -3.04 14.38 7.09
CA ALA A 193 -2.95 15.13 5.83
C ALA A 193 -3.29 14.26 4.62
N ILE A 194 -2.94 12.98 4.63
CA ILE A 194 -3.36 12.03 3.59
C ILE A 194 -4.88 11.87 3.59
N SER A 195 -5.50 11.72 4.75
CA SER A 195 -6.95 11.63 4.86
C SER A 195 -7.65 12.89 4.35
N GLU A 196 -7.11 14.06 4.67
CA GLU A 196 -7.61 15.34 4.16
C GLU A 196 -7.47 15.46 2.63
N LEU A 197 -6.33 15.03 2.08
CA LEU A 197 -6.12 14.97 0.63
C LEU A 197 -7.19 14.13 -0.06
N VAL A 198 -7.48 12.94 0.48
CA VAL A 198 -8.54 12.06 -0.04
C VAL A 198 -9.88 12.77 -0.02
N VAL A 199 -10.26 13.40 1.11
CA VAL A 199 -11.52 14.14 1.22
C VAL A 199 -11.61 15.26 0.18
N ARG A 200 -10.55 16.02 -0.02
CA ARG A 200 -10.50 17.08 -1.05
C ARG A 200 -10.59 16.52 -2.47
N ALA A 201 -10.02 15.36 -2.72
CA ALA A 201 -10.11 14.71 -4.03
C ALA A 201 -11.54 14.21 -4.35
N LEU A 202 -12.37 13.98 -3.34
CA LEU A 202 -13.73 13.46 -3.49
C LEU A 202 -14.72 14.49 -4.07
N ASP A 203 -14.44 15.78 -3.99
CA ASP A 203 -15.31 16.81 -4.60
C ASP A 203 -15.21 16.83 -6.14
N GLY A 204 -14.36 16.01 -6.70
CA GLY A 204 -14.18 15.80 -8.13
C GLY A 204 -13.32 16.86 -8.82
N LYS A 205 -13.13 18.02 -8.22
CA LYS A 205 -12.41 19.15 -8.86
C LYS A 205 -10.95 18.85 -9.18
N MET A 206 -10.33 17.90 -8.47
CA MET A 206 -8.95 17.47 -8.74
C MET A 206 -8.84 16.62 -10.00
N PHE A 207 -9.95 16.09 -10.51
CA PHE A 207 -10.01 15.31 -11.75
C PHE A 207 -10.61 16.11 -12.93
N ASP A 208 -11.02 17.34 -12.70
CA ASP A 208 -11.50 18.22 -13.75
C ASP A 208 -10.33 18.99 -14.36
N GLU A 209 -10.26 18.99 -15.67
CA GLU A 209 -9.31 19.81 -16.44
C GLU A 209 -9.77 21.28 -16.40
N ASN A 210 -9.26 22.06 -15.45
CA ASN A 210 -9.33 23.54 -15.47
C ASN A 210 -7.97 24.13 -15.20
#